data_14eeaf1fa220667a5d30febb65262e2a
#
_entry.id   14eeaf1fa220667a5d30febb65262e2a
#
_cell.length_a   1.000
_cell.length_b   1.000
_cell.length_c   1.000
_cell.angle_alpha   90.00
_cell.angle_beta   90.00
_cell.angle_gamma   90.00
#
_symmetry.space_group_name_H-M   'P 1'
#
loop_
_entity.id
_entity.type
_entity.pdbx_description
1 polymer ?
#
loop_
_entity_poly.entity_id
_entity_poly.type
_entity_poly.pdbx_seq_one_letter_code
_entity_poly.pdbx_strand_id
1 'polypeptide(L)'
;ESIEVVKGPTSVGFGLALPGGLVNLSTKRPQAETSYKGALSYGSYGLKEATFDMNYAPNESAKGAFRVVGRVSDQDDPTDYVYFKNQYIAPSYNFDLGDKDDLSVIASYQHREYIRQQGIPYSKGNYKNYSSSLFFGEPGYGYDVDVYRIGTNYAHYFDNDWTFKQNLAVTKTDTKGNAILASGTNTLPTIKRAINNQDKQDINYTLDNHLQRNFDFEKINYDVMVGVDMMRERSDYYRRTDTINSFNADNPVYGITSTKLGTPTQELTYSQYAGLYLRNTIRIDDDWIIGLSGRHDWAQVEIDNVLKNTATKNSDNAFTGSASVMYRINDMFAPYISYSTSFMPVTDAGENGTLLDPEEGKQAEVGVKFQALDQRLQGYVAYYDLTRKNVTEADASGNFSIQTGEQVTKGFEAEMAAALTEQWNVAATYSYIPTAKITESVTASEIGKRSNHVPKNASSLSTQYYFSPDQFGWNIGAGIRYQDSRTAQRSTDFVYLPSYTLVDVNAGYEAKSWAAGLSIKNLFDKEYLAGTTPNAQLVNWGDPMTVRFNVKFKY
;
A
#
# COMPACT_ATOMS: atom_id res chain seq x y z
N GLU A 1 0.57 -13.54 6.55
CA GLU A 1 -0.17 -12.61 5.67
C GLU A 1 0.35 -12.71 4.25
N SER A 2 -0.53 -12.52 3.27
CA SER A 2 -0.15 -12.31 1.88
C SER A 2 -0.37 -10.86 1.49
N ILE A 3 0.48 -10.36 0.61
CA ILE A 3 0.41 -9.00 0.07
C ILE A 3 0.24 -9.14 -1.44
N GLU A 4 -0.82 -8.56 -1.97
CA GLU A 4 -1.14 -8.56 -3.39
C GLU A 4 -1.20 -7.12 -3.89
N VAL A 5 -0.56 -6.85 -5.01
CA VAL A 5 -0.63 -5.54 -5.69
C VAL A 5 -1.53 -5.70 -6.90
N VAL A 6 -2.65 -4.99 -6.90
CA VAL A 6 -3.61 -4.96 -8.02
C VAL A 6 -3.44 -3.63 -8.74
N LYS A 7 -3.02 -3.67 -10.00
CA LYS A 7 -2.71 -2.49 -10.81
C LYS A 7 -3.93 -1.98 -11.56
N GLY A 8 -4.00 -0.66 -11.76
CA GLY A 8 -5.05 0.01 -12.50
C GLY A 8 -6.38 0.16 -11.75
N PRO A 9 -7.42 0.69 -12.39
CA PRO A 9 -8.75 0.90 -11.80
C PRO A 9 -9.41 -0.41 -11.37
N THR A 10 -9.74 -0.55 -10.08
CA THR A 10 -10.17 -1.82 -9.48
C THR A 10 -11.47 -1.73 -8.69
N SER A 11 -12.22 -0.63 -8.80
CA SER A 11 -13.42 -0.40 -7.98
C SER A 11 -14.45 -1.50 -8.08
N VAL A 12 -14.64 -2.10 -9.25
CA VAL A 12 -15.63 -3.19 -9.42
C VAL A 12 -15.35 -4.39 -8.52
N GLY A 13 -14.06 -4.68 -8.25
CA GLY A 13 -13.68 -5.83 -7.43
C GLY A 13 -13.51 -5.53 -5.95
N PHE A 14 -13.19 -4.26 -5.62
CA PHE A 14 -12.73 -3.89 -4.28
C PHE A 14 -13.47 -2.66 -3.70
N GLY A 15 -14.50 -2.16 -4.38
CA GLY A 15 -15.24 -0.98 -3.96
C GLY A 15 -14.48 0.32 -4.26
N LEU A 16 -14.39 1.17 -3.27
CA LEU A 16 -13.69 2.45 -3.41
C LEU A 16 -12.20 2.21 -3.64
N ALA A 17 -11.71 2.60 -4.81
CA ALA A 17 -10.31 2.40 -5.18
C ALA A 17 -9.76 3.57 -5.98
N LEU A 18 -8.51 3.93 -5.68
CA LEU A 18 -7.76 4.91 -6.46
C LEU A 18 -7.48 4.36 -7.87
N PRO A 19 -7.42 5.22 -8.89
CA PRO A 19 -7.19 4.81 -10.28
C PRO A 19 -5.88 4.05 -10.52
N GLY A 20 -4.86 4.25 -9.68
CA GLY A 20 -3.56 3.58 -9.81
C GLY A 20 -3.53 2.12 -9.35
N GLY A 21 -4.56 1.67 -8.64
CA GLY A 21 -4.64 0.33 -8.05
C GLY A 21 -4.62 0.34 -6.53
N LEU A 22 -4.47 -0.84 -5.95
CA LEU A 22 -4.47 -1.04 -4.50
C LEU A 22 -3.48 -2.13 -4.06
N VAL A 23 -3.17 -2.11 -2.77
CA VAL A 23 -2.44 -3.19 -2.10
C VAL A 23 -3.42 -3.93 -1.19
N ASN A 24 -3.68 -5.19 -1.50
CA ASN A 24 -4.53 -6.07 -0.72
C ASN A 24 -3.72 -6.86 0.29
N LEU A 25 -4.15 -6.86 1.55
CA LEU A 25 -3.53 -7.61 2.64
C LEU A 25 -4.51 -8.68 3.13
N SER A 26 -4.12 -9.94 2.99
CA SER A 26 -4.91 -11.07 3.49
C SER A 26 -4.32 -11.61 4.78
N THR A 27 -5.11 -11.60 5.85
CA THR A 27 -4.71 -12.13 7.15
C THR A 27 -4.67 -13.66 7.14
N LYS A 28 -3.68 -14.25 7.79
CA LYS A 28 -3.58 -15.70 7.98
C LYS A 28 -4.76 -16.22 8.78
N ARG A 29 -5.34 -17.34 8.32
CA ARG A 29 -6.43 -18.06 8.96
C ARG A 29 -5.98 -19.42 9.46
N PRO A 30 -6.70 -20.05 10.40
CA PRO A 30 -6.45 -21.43 10.80
C PRO A 30 -6.49 -22.39 9.59
N GLN A 31 -5.61 -23.38 9.59
CA GLN A 31 -5.44 -24.38 8.54
C GLN A 31 -5.61 -25.78 9.12
N ALA A 32 -5.84 -26.78 8.26
CA ALA A 32 -6.01 -28.18 8.68
C ALA A 32 -4.74 -28.83 9.22
N GLU A 33 -3.57 -28.27 8.95
CA GLU A 33 -2.29 -28.82 9.39
C GLU A 33 -1.76 -28.09 10.62
N THR A 34 -1.42 -28.81 11.67
CA THR A 34 -0.75 -28.26 12.86
C THR A 34 0.67 -27.84 12.49
N SER A 35 1.03 -26.60 12.80
CA SER A 35 2.37 -26.07 12.51
C SER A 35 2.78 -24.97 13.49
N TYR A 36 4.05 -24.94 13.83
CA TYR A 36 4.66 -23.94 14.71
C TYR A 36 5.87 -23.34 14.01
N LYS A 37 5.85 -22.01 13.81
CA LYS A 37 6.92 -21.26 13.13
C LYS A 37 7.32 -20.09 13.99
N GLY A 38 8.62 -19.82 14.05
CA GLY A 38 9.18 -18.65 14.73
C GLY A 38 10.35 -18.10 13.95
N ALA A 39 10.61 -16.80 14.08
CA ALA A 39 11.82 -16.21 13.53
C ALA A 39 12.36 -15.11 14.45
N LEU A 40 13.69 -15.02 14.48
CA LEU A 40 14.43 -13.94 15.12
C LEU A 40 15.26 -13.23 14.07
N SER A 41 15.29 -11.90 14.12
CA SER A 41 16.11 -11.09 13.22
C SER A 41 16.87 -10.05 14.02
N TYR A 42 18.10 -9.79 13.58
CA TYR A 42 18.96 -8.74 14.08
C TYR A 42 19.65 -8.04 12.91
N GLY A 43 19.86 -6.73 12.97
CA GLY A 43 20.44 -6.02 11.84
C GLY A 43 20.92 -4.60 12.14
N SER A 44 21.24 -3.91 11.06
CA SER A 44 21.66 -2.50 11.08
C SER A 44 20.61 -1.63 11.77
N TYR A 45 21.06 -0.53 12.32
CA TYR A 45 20.22 0.43 13.04
C TYR A 45 19.46 -0.20 14.21
N GLY A 46 20.14 -1.08 14.95
CA GLY A 46 19.61 -1.69 16.16
C GLY A 46 18.40 -2.61 15.92
N LEU A 47 18.12 -3.03 14.67
CA LEU A 47 17.00 -3.91 14.37
C LEU A 47 16.99 -5.15 15.26
N LYS A 48 15.91 -5.34 16.00
CA LYS A 48 15.58 -6.54 16.77
C LYS A 48 14.14 -6.90 16.46
N GLU A 49 13.93 -8.11 15.97
CA GLU A 49 12.60 -8.57 15.62
C GLU A 49 12.40 -10.02 16.04
N ALA A 50 11.25 -10.31 16.62
CA ALA A 50 10.77 -11.66 16.84
C ALA A 50 9.38 -11.82 16.23
N THR A 51 9.16 -12.94 15.53
CA THR A 51 7.86 -13.31 14.99
C THR A 51 7.51 -14.74 15.37
N PHE A 52 6.23 -15.02 15.53
CA PHE A 52 5.71 -16.38 15.69
C PHE A 52 4.42 -16.58 14.91
N ASP A 53 4.16 -17.82 14.52
CA ASP A 53 2.98 -18.26 13.79
C ASP A 53 2.67 -19.70 14.23
N MET A 54 1.64 -19.85 15.01
CA MET A 54 1.26 -21.12 15.62
C MET A 54 -0.14 -21.48 15.15
N ASN A 55 -0.28 -22.63 14.50
CA ASN A 55 -1.54 -23.19 14.05
C ASN A 55 -1.74 -24.55 14.70
N TYR A 56 -2.81 -24.73 15.45
CA TYR A 56 -3.21 -25.99 16.01
C TYR A 56 -4.52 -26.46 15.38
N ALA A 57 -4.48 -27.61 14.74
CA ALA A 57 -5.62 -28.22 14.06
C ALA A 57 -5.92 -29.58 14.67
N PRO A 58 -6.99 -29.72 15.49
CA PRO A 58 -7.40 -31.01 16.02
C PRO A 58 -7.86 -31.92 14.85
N ASN A 59 -7.44 -33.19 14.89
CA ASN A 59 -7.82 -34.20 13.91
C ASN A 59 -7.48 -33.83 12.44
N GLU A 60 -6.42 -33.06 12.21
CA GLU A 60 -6.02 -32.61 10.89
C GLU A 60 -7.15 -31.94 10.09
N SER A 61 -8.00 -31.19 10.79
CA SER A 61 -9.13 -30.47 10.23
C SER A 61 -8.98 -28.97 10.46
N ALA A 62 -9.37 -28.18 9.45
CA ALA A 62 -9.48 -26.73 9.62
C ALA A 62 -10.64 -26.34 10.57
N LYS A 63 -11.64 -27.22 10.74
CA LYS A 63 -12.76 -27.03 11.68
C LYS A 63 -12.29 -27.26 13.11
N GLY A 64 -12.58 -26.32 14.00
CA GLY A 64 -12.07 -26.31 15.36
C GLY A 64 -10.59 -25.91 15.49
N ALA A 65 -9.96 -25.51 14.39
CA ALA A 65 -8.56 -25.08 14.40
C ALA A 65 -8.40 -23.67 14.97
N PHE A 66 -7.29 -23.48 15.69
CA PHE A 66 -6.89 -22.21 16.27
C PHE A 66 -5.54 -21.78 15.69
N ARG A 67 -5.40 -20.50 15.36
CA ARG A 67 -4.13 -19.93 14.96
C ARG A 67 -3.85 -18.63 15.69
N VAL A 68 -2.60 -18.41 16.07
CA VAL A 68 -2.13 -17.12 16.57
C VAL A 68 -0.85 -16.73 15.87
N VAL A 69 -0.81 -15.50 15.38
CA VAL A 69 0.40 -14.91 14.79
C VAL A 69 0.79 -13.68 15.60
N GLY A 70 2.09 -13.43 15.68
CA GLY A 70 2.58 -12.25 16.38
C GLY A 70 3.92 -11.75 15.89
N ARG A 71 4.19 -10.48 16.19
CA ARG A 71 5.42 -9.77 15.86
C ARG A 71 5.75 -8.74 16.93
N VAL A 72 7.01 -8.68 17.33
CA VAL A 72 7.57 -7.58 18.12
C VAL A 72 8.82 -7.12 17.38
N SER A 73 8.94 -5.83 17.12
CA SER A 73 10.13 -5.26 16.49
C SER A 73 10.48 -3.90 17.06
N ASP A 74 11.78 -3.62 17.12
CA ASP A 74 12.38 -2.35 17.50
C ASP A 74 13.50 -2.06 16.50
N GLN A 75 13.49 -0.88 15.88
CA GLN A 75 14.47 -0.48 14.89
C GLN A 75 14.63 1.04 14.86
N ASP A 76 15.87 1.51 14.84
CA ASP A 76 16.20 2.89 14.54
C ASP A 76 16.21 3.13 13.01
N ASP A 77 16.09 4.38 12.61
CA ASP A 77 16.24 4.85 11.22
C ASP A 77 17.69 5.36 11.00
N PRO A 78 18.20 5.40 9.76
CA PRO A 78 19.43 6.10 9.45
C PRO A 78 19.47 7.58 9.86
N THR A 79 18.31 8.22 10.02
CA THR A 79 18.18 9.59 10.53
C THR A 79 18.26 9.58 12.06
N ASP A 80 19.07 10.45 12.64
CA ASP A 80 19.28 10.54 14.09
C ASP A 80 17.95 10.67 14.84
N TYR A 81 17.80 9.99 15.99
CA TYR A 81 16.62 9.98 16.87
C TYR A 81 15.32 9.43 16.27
N VAL A 82 15.32 9.04 15.00
CA VAL A 82 14.15 8.42 14.35
C VAL A 82 14.15 6.93 14.63
N TYR A 83 13.00 6.40 15.04
CA TYR A 83 12.85 4.98 15.35
C TYR A 83 11.42 4.49 15.04
N PHE A 84 11.25 3.17 14.97
CA PHE A 84 9.97 2.51 14.79
C PHE A 84 9.90 1.26 15.65
N LYS A 85 8.96 1.24 16.61
CA LYS A 85 8.62 0.07 17.42
C LYS A 85 7.24 -0.44 17.03
N ASN A 86 7.10 -1.74 16.96
CA ASN A 86 5.84 -2.37 16.59
C ASN A 86 5.60 -3.65 17.39
N GLN A 87 4.40 -3.77 17.94
CA GLN A 87 3.90 -4.98 18.61
C GLN A 87 2.60 -5.38 17.91
N TYR A 88 2.46 -6.64 17.55
CA TYR A 88 1.29 -7.15 16.86
C TYR A 88 0.96 -8.55 17.33
N ILE A 89 -0.32 -8.82 17.57
CA ILE A 89 -0.85 -10.14 17.85
C ILE A 89 -2.20 -10.32 17.15
N ALA A 90 -2.43 -11.49 16.55
CA ALA A 90 -3.69 -11.82 15.91
C ALA A 90 -4.08 -13.28 16.16
N PRO A 91 -4.91 -13.56 17.17
CA PRO A 91 -5.58 -14.84 17.33
C PRO A 91 -6.73 -15.00 16.35
N SER A 92 -6.95 -16.23 15.90
CA SER A 92 -8.08 -16.61 15.04
C SER A 92 -8.56 -18.02 15.34
N TYR A 93 -9.85 -18.27 15.10
CA TYR A 93 -10.48 -19.55 15.34
C TYR A 93 -11.50 -19.89 14.26
N ASN A 94 -11.47 -21.12 13.77
CA ASN A 94 -12.48 -21.67 12.86
C ASN A 94 -13.47 -22.52 13.66
N PHE A 95 -14.75 -22.15 13.60
CA PHE A 95 -15.80 -22.89 14.28
C PHE A 95 -16.18 -24.13 13.46
N ASP A 96 -16.48 -25.23 14.14
CA ASP A 96 -17.08 -26.41 13.53
C ASP A 96 -18.62 -26.25 13.58
N LEU A 97 -19.21 -25.86 12.46
CA LEU A 97 -20.66 -25.68 12.31
C LEU A 97 -21.29 -26.75 11.42
N GLY A 98 -20.61 -27.86 11.19
CA GLY A 98 -21.04 -28.92 10.26
C GLY A 98 -20.52 -28.70 8.84
N ASP A 99 -21.05 -29.46 7.85
CA ASP A 99 -20.44 -29.53 6.51
C ASP A 99 -20.87 -28.42 5.55
N LYS A 100 -21.95 -27.71 5.88
CA LYS A 100 -22.46 -26.63 5.02
C LYS A 100 -22.04 -25.24 5.44
N ASP A 101 -21.37 -25.10 6.58
CA ASP A 101 -21.07 -23.80 7.16
C ASP A 101 -19.60 -23.70 7.56
N ASP A 102 -18.95 -22.65 7.12
CA ASP A 102 -17.61 -22.26 7.55
C ASP A 102 -17.69 -20.91 8.25
N LEU A 103 -17.15 -20.80 9.45
CA LEU A 103 -17.04 -19.54 10.20
C LEU A 103 -15.65 -19.39 10.78
N SER A 104 -14.96 -18.33 10.38
CA SER A 104 -13.72 -17.90 11.01
C SER A 104 -13.92 -16.59 11.74
N VAL A 105 -13.38 -16.49 12.95
CA VAL A 105 -13.29 -15.24 13.72
C VAL A 105 -11.81 -14.90 13.87
N ILE A 106 -11.45 -13.64 13.57
CA ILE A 106 -10.09 -13.13 13.63
C ILE A 106 -10.12 -11.86 14.46
N ALA A 107 -9.31 -11.79 15.51
CA ALA A 107 -9.06 -10.56 16.25
C ALA A 107 -7.59 -10.15 16.08
N SER A 108 -7.30 -8.86 16.15
CA SER A 108 -5.92 -8.40 16.19
C SER A 108 -5.76 -7.13 17.03
N TYR A 109 -4.59 -7.00 17.62
CA TYR A 109 -4.12 -5.79 18.27
C TYR A 109 -2.75 -5.43 17.72
N GLN A 110 -2.54 -4.15 17.42
CA GLN A 110 -1.25 -3.60 17.04
C GLN A 110 -0.99 -2.31 17.81
N HIS A 111 0.20 -2.20 18.38
CA HIS A 111 0.74 -0.98 18.96
C HIS A 111 1.97 -0.54 18.18
N ARG A 112 2.04 0.74 17.81
CA ARG A 112 3.18 1.35 17.11
C ARG A 112 3.58 2.62 17.81
N GLU A 113 4.87 2.75 18.12
CA GLU A 113 5.51 3.97 18.61
C GLU A 113 6.61 4.37 17.63
N TYR A 114 6.59 5.60 17.12
CA TYR A 114 7.58 6.01 16.14
C TYR A 114 7.79 7.53 16.07
N ILE A 115 9.02 7.93 15.73
CA ILE A 115 9.32 9.27 15.25
C ILE A 115 9.44 9.20 13.72
N ARG A 116 8.72 10.08 13.03
CA ARG A 116 8.67 10.08 11.57
C ARG A 116 9.88 10.80 10.99
N GLN A 117 10.57 10.18 10.03
CA GLN A 117 11.54 10.87 9.17
C GLN A 117 10.83 12.00 8.40
N GLN A 118 11.44 13.19 8.41
CA GLN A 118 10.88 14.39 7.77
C GLN A 118 11.56 14.74 6.45
N GLY A 119 12.80 14.27 6.24
CA GLY A 119 13.67 14.72 5.16
C GLY A 119 14.39 16.03 5.50
N ILE A 120 14.95 16.69 4.49
CA ILE A 120 15.71 17.95 4.62
C ILE A 120 15.23 18.94 3.55
N PRO A 121 15.21 20.28 3.82
CA PRO A 121 14.87 21.26 2.80
C PRO A 121 15.78 21.16 1.56
N TYR A 122 15.19 21.11 0.38
CA TYR A 122 15.92 21.00 -0.89
C TYR A 122 16.84 22.20 -1.13
N SER A 123 16.40 23.42 -0.81
CA SER A 123 17.17 24.67 -0.83
C SER A 123 18.01 24.84 -2.10
N LYS A 124 17.41 24.61 -3.29
CA LYS A 124 18.08 24.68 -4.60
C LYS A 124 19.32 23.78 -4.73
N GLY A 125 19.32 22.64 -4.02
CA GLY A 125 20.41 21.67 -4.04
C GLY A 125 21.40 21.77 -2.87
N ASN A 126 21.28 22.76 -1.99
CA ASN A 126 22.17 22.93 -0.82
C ASN A 126 22.04 21.80 0.20
N TYR A 127 20.99 20.98 0.15
CA TYR A 127 20.83 19.79 1.00
C TYR A 127 22.05 18.86 0.96
N LYS A 128 22.80 18.84 -0.15
CA LYS A 128 24.02 18.01 -0.33
C LYS A 128 25.16 18.33 0.62
N ASN A 129 25.13 19.50 1.27
CA ASN A 129 26.15 19.92 2.24
C ASN A 129 25.87 19.38 3.65
N TYR A 130 24.77 18.64 3.84
CA TYR A 130 24.33 18.14 5.13
C TYR A 130 24.26 16.62 5.15
N SER A 131 24.51 16.05 6.33
CA SER A 131 24.43 14.60 6.53
C SER A 131 23.01 14.07 6.21
N SER A 132 22.95 12.88 5.63
CA SER A 132 21.69 12.13 5.47
C SER A 132 21.06 11.76 6.82
N SER A 133 21.83 11.75 7.90
CA SER A 133 21.33 11.49 9.25
C SER A 133 20.76 12.72 9.95
N LEU A 134 20.86 13.93 9.35
CA LEU A 134 20.39 15.16 9.98
C LEU A 134 18.91 15.09 10.34
N PHE A 135 18.61 15.25 11.62
CA PHE A 135 17.28 15.35 12.16
C PHE A 135 16.97 16.77 12.63
N PHE A 136 15.93 17.39 12.13
CA PHE A 136 15.52 18.73 12.58
C PHE A 136 14.31 18.72 13.52
N GLY A 137 13.80 17.53 13.86
CA GLY A 137 12.75 17.35 14.88
C GLY A 137 13.25 17.58 16.29
N GLU A 138 12.56 16.99 17.25
CA GLU A 138 12.97 16.93 18.65
C GLU A 138 12.93 15.47 19.12
N PRO A 139 13.95 15.00 19.85
CA PRO A 139 13.92 13.66 20.45
C PRO A 139 12.69 13.48 21.34
N GLY A 140 11.99 12.35 21.20
CA GLY A 140 10.79 12.03 21.98
C GLY A 140 9.49 12.65 21.47
N TYR A 141 9.50 13.39 20.34
CA TYR A 141 8.32 13.94 19.70
C TYR A 141 7.93 13.07 18.49
N GLY A 142 6.89 12.30 18.62
CA GLY A 142 6.47 11.31 17.63
C GLY A 142 5.00 10.95 17.70
N TYR A 143 4.71 9.71 17.38
CA TYR A 143 3.37 9.14 17.33
C TYR A 143 3.28 7.86 18.13
N ASP A 144 2.12 7.69 18.76
CA ASP A 144 1.67 6.49 19.44
C ASP A 144 0.35 6.07 18.78
N VAL A 145 0.26 4.82 18.31
CA VAL A 145 -0.88 4.35 17.52
C VAL A 145 -1.30 2.96 17.98
N ASP A 146 -2.53 2.84 18.45
CA ASP A 146 -3.18 1.57 18.79
C ASP A 146 -4.23 1.21 17.76
N VAL A 147 -4.18 -0.03 17.25
CA VAL A 147 -5.16 -0.56 16.30
C VAL A 147 -5.78 -1.83 16.86
N TYR A 148 -7.09 -1.83 17.01
CA TYR A 148 -7.89 -2.98 17.43
C TYR A 148 -8.77 -3.41 16.27
N ARG A 149 -8.79 -4.69 15.95
CA ARG A 149 -9.65 -5.22 14.90
C ARG A 149 -10.29 -6.54 15.35
N ILE A 150 -11.56 -6.69 15.00
CA ILE A 150 -12.26 -7.98 15.04
C ILE A 150 -13.00 -8.15 13.71
N GLY A 151 -12.96 -9.36 13.16
CA GLY A 151 -13.64 -9.67 11.92
C GLY A 151 -14.10 -11.13 11.87
N THR A 152 -15.10 -11.37 11.04
CA THR A 152 -15.64 -12.70 10.76
C THR A 152 -15.65 -12.95 9.27
N ASN A 153 -15.39 -14.19 8.88
CA ASN A 153 -15.61 -14.69 7.53
C ASN A 153 -16.54 -15.89 7.67
N TYR A 154 -17.71 -15.80 7.07
CA TYR A 154 -18.71 -16.85 7.05
C TYR A 154 -18.97 -17.29 5.61
N ALA A 155 -19.14 -18.58 5.39
CA ALA A 155 -19.61 -19.14 4.15
C ALA A 155 -20.69 -20.21 4.43
N HIS A 156 -21.76 -20.21 3.60
CA HIS A 156 -22.78 -21.24 3.59
C HIS A 156 -22.89 -21.87 2.20
N TYR A 157 -22.81 -23.20 2.14
CA TYR A 157 -22.87 -23.98 0.91
C TYR A 157 -24.27 -24.59 0.76
N PHE A 158 -25.04 -24.08 -0.20
CA PHE A 158 -26.39 -24.58 -0.50
C PHE A 158 -26.34 -25.87 -1.33
N ASP A 159 -27.35 -26.71 -1.22
CA ASP A 159 -27.48 -27.97 -1.98
C ASP A 159 -27.57 -27.79 -3.50
N ASN A 160 -27.83 -26.58 -3.97
CA ASN A 160 -27.96 -26.22 -5.39
C ASN A 160 -26.71 -25.48 -5.91
N ASP A 161 -25.53 -25.73 -5.33
CA ASP A 161 -24.21 -25.21 -5.68
C ASP A 161 -24.02 -23.69 -5.55
N TRP A 162 -24.99 -22.98 -5.00
CA TRP A 162 -24.77 -21.60 -4.58
C TRP A 162 -23.96 -21.56 -3.31
N THR A 163 -23.08 -20.56 -3.22
CA THR A 163 -22.34 -20.26 -1.99
C THR A 163 -22.65 -18.83 -1.58
N PHE A 164 -23.16 -18.64 -0.36
CA PHE A 164 -23.24 -17.34 0.28
C PHE A 164 -21.95 -17.09 1.06
N LYS A 165 -21.39 -15.89 0.92
CA LYS A 165 -20.24 -15.46 1.75
C LYS A 165 -20.51 -14.12 2.38
N GLN A 166 -20.06 -13.98 3.62
CA GLN A 166 -20.10 -12.74 4.39
C GLN A 166 -18.72 -12.46 4.99
N ASN A 167 -18.25 -11.24 4.83
CA ASN A 167 -17.08 -10.70 5.51
C ASN A 167 -17.50 -9.48 6.31
N LEU A 168 -17.31 -9.52 7.62
CA LEU A 168 -17.59 -8.41 8.52
C LEU A 168 -16.30 -8.05 9.26
N ALA A 169 -16.00 -6.76 9.40
CA ALA A 169 -14.93 -6.32 10.29
C ALA A 169 -15.25 -4.98 10.94
N VAL A 170 -14.76 -4.83 12.17
CA VAL A 170 -14.73 -3.57 12.91
C VAL A 170 -13.27 -3.28 13.26
N THR A 171 -12.81 -2.09 12.90
CA THR A 171 -11.47 -1.62 13.23
C THR A 171 -11.57 -0.31 13.98
N LYS A 172 -10.90 -0.22 15.12
CA LYS A 172 -10.71 1.02 15.88
C LYS A 172 -9.23 1.37 15.86
N THR A 173 -8.91 2.62 15.51
CA THR A 173 -7.55 3.16 15.55
C THR A 173 -7.53 4.40 16.43
N ASP A 174 -6.69 4.40 17.45
CA ASP A 174 -6.40 5.56 18.29
C ASP A 174 -4.98 6.06 17.94
N THR A 175 -4.84 7.32 17.54
CA THR A 175 -3.56 7.93 17.17
C THR A 175 -3.33 9.17 18.03
N LYS A 176 -2.25 9.19 18.78
CA LYS A 176 -1.77 10.36 19.51
C LYS A 176 -0.41 10.78 18.97
N GLY A 177 -0.18 12.08 18.85
CA GLY A 177 1.09 12.55 18.34
C GLY A 177 1.36 14.00 18.64
N ASN A 178 2.66 14.31 18.69
CA ASN A 178 3.18 15.67 18.87
C ASN A 178 4.38 15.92 17.94
N ALA A 179 4.31 15.38 16.72
CA ALA A 179 5.43 15.38 15.78
C ALA A 179 5.85 16.80 15.38
N ILE A 180 7.16 17.00 15.29
CA ILE A 180 7.75 18.24 14.78
C ILE A 180 7.73 18.21 13.26
N LEU A 181 7.24 19.27 12.63
CA LEU A 181 7.16 19.42 11.17
C LEU A 181 7.93 20.66 10.72
N ALA A 182 8.47 20.63 9.50
CA ALA A 182 8.92 21.85 8.85
C ALA A 182 7.70 22.74 8.53
N SER A 183 7.80 24.03 8.83
CA SER A 183 6.73 25.01 8.67
C SER A 183 7.08 26.05 7.62
N GLY A 184 6.16 26.31 6.68
CA GLY A 184 6.34 27.31 5.64
C GLY A 184 7.52 27.02 4.69
N THR A 185 8.02 28.05 4.02
CA THR A 185 9.18 27.95 3.13
C THR A 185 10.46 27.96 3.95
N ASN A 186 11.34 26.99 3.71
CA ASN A 186 12.59 26.81 4.41
C ASN A 186 13.79 27.00 3.48
N THR A 187 14.81 27.67 3.99
CA THR A 187 16.08 27.84 3.29
C THR A 187 17.21 27.50 4.25
N LEU A 188 17.99 26.48 3.93
CA LEU A 188 19.13 26.08 4.74
C LEU A 188 20.12 27.25 4.93
N PRO A 189 20.72 27.40 6.14
CA PRO A 189 20.69 26.44 7.26
C PRO A 189 19.47 26.54 8.19
N THR A 190 18.57 27.53 8.01
CA THR A 190 17.47 27.76 8.92
C THR A 190 16.22 26.98 8.53
N ILE A 191 15.72 26.15 9.46
CA ILE A 191 14.48 25.38 9.30
C ILE A 191 13.45 25.90 10.32
N LYS A 192 12.37 26.48 9.83
CA LYS A 192 11.20 26.87 10.65
C LYS A 192 10.44 25.62 11.04
N ARG A 193 10.02 25.53 12.29
CA ARG A 193 9.42 24.33 12.84
C ARG A 193 8.06 24.59 13.50
N ALA A 194 7.23 23.57 13.50
CA ALA A 194 5.98 23.56 14.25
C ALA A 194 5.78 22.19 14.91
N ILE A 195 5.10 22.17 16.06
CA ILE A 195 4.59 20.94 16.68
C ILE A 195 3.19 20.70 16.14
N ASN A 196 2.97 19.53 15.56
CA ASN A 196 1.63 19.08 15.21
C ASN A 196 1.09 18.18 16.33
N ASN A 197 0.40 18.81 17.29
CA ASN A 197 -0.30 18.07 18.34
C ASN A 197 -1.60 17.50 17.75
N GLN A 198 -1.77 16.20 17.83
CA GLN A 198 -2.97 15.53 17.33
C GLN A 198 -3.46 14.42 18.26
N ASP A 199 -4.77 14.30 18.33
CA ASP A 199 -5.49 13.15 18.91
C ASP A 199 -6.57 12.76 17.90
N LYS A 200 -6.47 11.55 17.38
CA LYS A 200 -7.38 11.05 16.35
C LYS A 200 -7.90 9.67 16.72
N GLN A 201 -9.20 9.51 16.64
CA GLN A 201 -9.86 8.22 16.80
C GLN A 201 -10.67 7.89 15.55
N ASP A 202 -10.35 6.77 14.91
CA ASP A 202 -11.09 6.26 13.77
C ASP A 202 -11.80 4.95 14.16
N ILE A 203 -13.08 4.83 13.79
CA ILE A 203 -13.84 3.58 13.91
C ILE A 203 -14.43 3.27 12.55
N ASN A 204 -14.05 2.10 11.99
CA ASN A 204 -14.48 1.66 10.68
C ASN A 204 -15.23 0.33 10.79
N TYR A 205 -16.41 0.26 10.16
CA TYR A 205 -17.25 -0.94 10.01
C TYR A 205 -17.29 -1.30 8.54
N THR A 206 -16.96 -2.54 8.20
CA THR A 206 -17.03 -3.05 6.83
C THR A 206 -17.85 -4.31 6.79
N LEU A 207 -18.72 -4.43 5.81
CA LEU A 207 -19.54 -5.61 5.56
C LEU A 207 -19.57 -5.87 4.06
N ASP A 208 -19.23 -7.09 3.65
CA ASP A 208 -19.46 -7.61 2.31
C ASP A 208 -20.31 -8.87 2.39
N ASN A 209 -21.36 -8.95 1.59
CA ASN A 209 -22.21 -10.12 1.42
C ASN A 209 -22.34 -10.43 -0.06
N HIS A 210 -22.05 -11.66 -0.45
CA HIS A 210 -22.26 -12.07 -1.83
C HIS A 210 -22.74 -13.51 -1.98
N LEU A 211 -23.45 -13.74 -3.06
CA LEU A 211 -23.79 -15.05 -3.57
C LEU A 211 -22.96 -15.32 -4.81
N GLN A 212 -22.38 -16.50 -4.88
CA GLN A 212 -21.63 -16.94 -6.05
C GLN A 212 -22.03 -18.36 -6.45
N ARG A 213 -21.92 -18.64 -7.75
CA ARG A 213 -22.10 -19.97 -8.31
C ARG A 213 -21.25 -20.14 -9.56
N ASN A 214 -20.74 -21.36 -9.75
CA ASN A 214 -20.16 -21.82 -10.99
C ASN A 214 -21.20 -22.71 -11.70
N PHE A 215 -21.42 -22.45 -12.98
CA PHE A 215 -22.23 -23.29 -13.87
C PHE A 215 -21.28 -23.94 -14.87
N ASP A 216 -21.29 -25.26 -14.91
CA ASP A 216 -20.45 -26.04 -15.80
C ASP A 216 -21.30 -26.69 -16.87
N PHE A 217 -21.12 -26.23 -18.11
CA PHE A 217 -21.76 -26.77 -19.29
C PHE A 217 -20.69 -27.42 -20.16
N GLU A 218 -21.01 -28.30 -21.07
CA GLU A 218 -20.06 -29.09 -21.88
C GLU A 218 -18.88 -28.29 -22.45
N LYS A 219 -19.12 -27.03 -22.86
CA LYS A 219 -18.07 -26.14 -23.46
C LYS A 219 -17.95 -24.78 -22.79
N ILE A 220 -18.80 -24.51 -21.83
CA ILE A 220 -18.86 -23.18 -21.18
C ILE A 220 -18.85 -23.38 -19.68
N ASN A 221 -17.83 -22.81 -19.05
CA ASN A 221 -17.80 -22.63 -17.60
C ASN A 221 -18.13 -21.17 -17.28
N TYR A 222 -19.18 -20.95 -16.48
CA TYR A 222 -19.70 -19.62 -16.17
C TYR A 222 -19.72 -19.38 -14.67
N ASP A 223 -18.85 -18.47 -14.21
CA ASP A 223 -18.84 -17.99 -12.84
C ASP A 223 -19.63 -16.70 -12.72
N VAL A 224 -20.59 -16.66 -11.81
CA VAL A 224 -21.35 -15.46 -11.47
C VAL A 224 -21.22 -15.16 -9.98
N MET A 225 -21.08 -13.89 -9.66
CA MET A 225 -21.08 -13.38 -8.29
C MET A 225 -21.91 -12.10 -8.26
N VAL A 226 -22.88 -12.02 -7.34
CA VAL A 226 -23.64 -10.81 -7.05
C VAL A 226 -23.52 -10.49 -5.57
N GLY A 227 -23.26 -9.25 -5.24
CA GLY A 227 -23.05 -8.88 -3.84
C GLY A 227 -23.34 -7.43 -3.53
N VAL A 228 -23.40 -7.17 -2.24
CA VAL A 228 -23.53 -5.85 -1.65
C VAL A 228 -22.44 -5.67 -0.60
N ASP A 229 -21.71 -4.59 -0.68
CA ASP A 229 -20.80 -4.18 0.38
C ASP A 229 -21.21 -2.84 1.00
N MET A 230 -20.81 -2.63 2.23
CA MET A 230 -21.08 -1.43 3.00
C MET A 230 -19.85 -1.06 3.84
N MET A 231 -19.58 0.22 3.94
CA MET A 231 -18.59 0.75 4.87
C MET A 231 -19.17 1.96 5.60
N ARG A 232 -18.90 2.03 6.90
CA ARG A 232 -19.17 3.22 7.70
C ARG A 232 -17.93 3.55 8.52
N GLU A 233 -17.47 4.77 8.39
CA GLU A 233 -16.34 5.30 9.15
C GLU A 233 -16.81 6.50 9.97
N ARG A 234 -16.30 6.58 11.20
CA ARG A 234 -16.35 7.77 12.05
C ARG A 234 -14.92 8.13 12.45
N SER A 235 -14.48 9.32 12.08
CA SER A 235 -13.19 9.90 12.44
C SER A 235 -13.39 11.12 13.32
N ASP A 236 -12.82 11.13 14.53
CA ASP A 236 -12.76 12.28 15.43
C ASP A 236 -11.31 12.75 15.46
N TYR A 237 -11.05 13.93 14.91
CA TYR A 237 -9.69 14.43 14.72
C TYR A 237 -9.51 15.82 15.34
N TYR A 238 -8.87 15.83 16.51
CA TYR A 238 -8.37 17.06 17.13
C TYR A 238 -6.94 17.34 16.65
N ARG A 239 -6.67 18.58 16.26
CA ARG A 239 -5.34 19.02 15.84
C ARG A 239 -5.06 20.45 16.30
N ARG A 240 -3.83 20.70 16.77
CA ARG A 240 -3.29 22.04 16.99
C ARG A 240 -1.84 22.10 16.52
N THR A 241 -1.53 23.07 15.66
CA THR A 241 -0.18 23.28 15.14
C THR A 241 0.43 24.49 15.81
N ASP A 242 1.40 24.27 16.69
CA ASP A 242 2.09 25.29 17.46
C ASP A 242 3.42 25.66 16.79
N THR A 243 3.71 26.94 16.58
CA THR A 243 5.00 27.39 16.06
C THR A 243 6.05 27.35 17.17
N ILE A 244 7.22 26.80 16.87
CA ILE A 244 8.35 26.71 17.82
C ILE A 244 9.59 27.40 17.27
N ASN A 245 10.66 27.47 18.06
CA ASN A 245 11.95 28.00 17.63
C ASN A 245 12.46 27.28 16.37
N SER A 246 13.06 28.05 15.47
CA SER A 246 13.72 27.52 14.28
C SER A 246 14.94 26.66 14.66
N PHE A 247 15.27 25.73 13.78
CA PHE A 247 16.43 24.84 13.88
C PHE A 247 17.52 25.33 12.94
N ASN A 248 18.77 25.34 13.40
CA ASN A 248 19.92 25.67 12.56
C ASN A 248 20.66 24.38 12.18
N ALA A 249 20.66 24.05 10.88
CA ALA A 249 21.27 22.83 10.37
C ALA A 249 22.82 22.85 10.43
N ASP A 250 23.46 24.02 10.46
CA ASP A 250 24.93 24.16 10.61
C ASP A 250 25.39 23.94 12.06
N ASN A 251 24.49 24.15 13.02
CA ASN A 251 24.74 23.95 14.44
C ASN A 251 23.52 23.35 15.12
N PRO A 252 23.30 22.04 14.98
CA PRO A 252 22.13 21.35 15.53
C PRO A 252 22.06 21.46 17.05
N VAL A 253 21.05 22.13 17.58
CA VAL A 253 20.76 22.21 19.02
C VAL A 253 19.30 21.85 19.23
N TYR A 254 19.09 20.80 20.02
CA TYR A 254 17.75 20.33 20.37
C TYR A 254 17.22 21.05 21.61
N GLY A 255 15.92 21.10 21.73
CA GLY A 255 15.19 21.76 22.81
C GLY A 255 14.25 22.84 22.29
N ILE A 256 13.05 22.85 22.85
CA ILE A 256 12.02 23.85 22.53
C ILE A 256 12.17 25.00 23.50
N THR A 257 12.68 26.13 23.01
CA THR A 257 12.95 27.34 23.82
C THR A 257 11.85 28.38 23.73
N SER A 258 10.99 28.29 22.72
CA SER A 258 9.85 29.18 22.54
C SER A 258 8.68 28.45 21.86
N THR A 259 7.47 28.77 22.25
CA THR A 259 6.26 28.21 21.66
C THR A 259 5.20 29.29 21.50
N LYS A 260 4.65 29.41 20.28
CA LYS A 260 3.45 30.19 19.99
C LYS A 260 2.31 29.22 19.65
N LEU A 261 1.32 29.19 20.51
CA LEU A 261 0.16 28.30 20.32
C LEU A 261 -0.62 28.67 19.07
N GLY A 262 -0.96 27.65 18.31
CA GLY A 262 -1.87 27.76 17.18
C GLY A 262 -3.33 27.67 17.60
N THR A 263 -4.22 27.93 16.65
CA THR A 263 -5.66 27.72 16.85
C THR A 263 -5.95 26.21 16.69
N PRO A 264 -6.61 25.58 17.66
CA PRO A 264 -7.00 24.19 17.52
C PRO A 264 -8.11 24.03 16.47
N THR A 265 -8.16 22.86 15.86
CA THR A 265 -9.27 22.38 15.05
C THR A 265 -9.74 21.04 15.60
N GLN A 266 -11.03 20.78 15.53
CA GLN A 266 -11.61 19.47 15.80
C GLN A 266 -12.66 19.18 14.74
N GLU A 267 -12.45 18.10 14.00
CA GLU A 267 -13.31 17.67 12.91
C GLU A 267 -13.85 16.27 13.20
N LEU A 268 -15.17 16.14 13.12
CA LEU A 268 -15.85 14.87 13.21
C LEU A 268 -16.36 14.50 11.81
N THR A 269 -15.72 13.51 11.20
CA THR A 269 -16.06 13.05 9.85
C THR A 269 -16.85 11.76 9.94
N TYR A 270 -17.98 11.71 9.23
CA TYR A 270 -18.77 10.51 9.00
C TYR A 270 -18.74 10.19 7.50
N SER A 271 -18.25 9.01 7.17
CA SER A 271 -18.26 8.49 5.79
C SER A 271 -19.11 7.23 5.74
N GLN A 272 -20.02 7.14 4.78
CA GLN A 272 -20.91 6.00 4.57
C GLN A 272 -20.88 5.63 3.09
N TYR A 273 -20.68 4.34 2.82
CA TYR A 273 -20.63 3.81 1.46
C TYR A 273 -21.45 2.54 1.38
N ALA A 274 -22.16 2.39 0.26
CA ALA A 274 -22.83 1.15 -0.10
C ALA A 274 -22.61 0.89 -1.58
N GLY A 275 -22.35 -0.35 -1.96
CA GLY A 275 -22.14 -0.75 -3.34
C GLY A 275 -22.90 -2.04 -3.68
N LEU A 276 -23.57 -2.04 -4.81
CA LEU A 276 -24.17 -3.24 -5.41
C LEU A 276 -23.33 -3.64 -6.61
N TYR A 277 -22.88 -4.89 -6.67
CA TYR A 277 -21.99 -5.34 -7.73
C TYR A 277 -22.39 -6.69 -8.33
N LEU A 278 -22.06 -6.86 -9.61
CA LEU A 278 -22.19 -8.09 -10.37
C LEU A 278 -20.86 -8.38 -11.08
N ARG A 279 -20.35 -9.60 -10.94
CA ARG A 279 -19.15 -10.07 -11.62
C ARG A 279 -19.46 -11.35 -12.38
N ASN A 280 -19.01 -11.41 -13.61
CA ASN A 280 -19.17 -12.57 -14.47
C ASN A 280 -17.83 -12.93 -15.09
N THR A 281 -17.52 -14.24 -15.11
CA THR A 281 -16.40 -14.80 -15.87
C THR A 281 -16.93 -15.96 -16.69
N ILE A 282 -16.76 -15.88 -18.01
CA ILE A 282 -17.20 -16.89 -18.97
C ILE A 282 -15.94 -17.49 -19.59
N ARG A 283 -15.78 -18.82 -19.47
CA ARG A 283 -14.73 -19.59 -20.15
C ARG A 283 -15.37 -20.45 -21.21
N ILE A 284 -14.87 -20.41 -22.45
CA ILE A 284 -15.41 -21.15 -23.59
C ILE A 284 -14.29 -22.00 -24.17
N ASP A 285 -14.50 -23.31 -24.25
CA ASP A 285 -13.55 -24.32 -24.78
C ASP A 285 -12.13 -24.18 -24.20
N ASP A 286 -11.98 -23.67 -22.95
CA ASP A 286 -10.73 -23.33 -22.30
C ASP A 286 -9.85 -22.28 -23.02
N ASP A 287 -10.21 -21.86 -24.23
CA ASP A 287 -9.47 -20.90 -25.04
C ASP A 287 -9.86 -19.45 -24.76
N TRP A 288 -11.15 -19.16 -24.60
CA TRP A 288 -11.65 -17.81 -24.36
C TRP A 288 -11.98 -17.61 -22.89
N ILE A 289 -11.49 -16.51 -22.34
CA ILE A 289 -11.86 -16.04 -21.00
C ILE A 289 -12.40 -14.62 -21.14
N ILE A 290 -13.69 -14.44 -20.82
CA ILE A 290 -14.40 -13.17 -20.93
C ILE A 290 -14.82 -12.75 -19.53
N GLY A 291 -14.36 -11.59 -19.08
CA GLY A 291 -14.75 -10.96 -17.83
C GLY A 291 -15.67 -9.77 -18.08
N LEU A 292 -16.83 -9.73 -17.42
CA LEU A 292 -17.76 -8.60 -17.46
C LEU A 292 -18.23 -8.30 -16.05
N SER A 293 -18.02 -7.08 -15.59
CA SER A 293 -18.39 -6.71 -14.23
C SER A 293 -18.92 -5.28 -14.19
N GLY A 294 -19.87 -5.04 -13.33
CA GLY A 294 -20.45 -3.73 -13.11
C GLY A 294 -20.76 -3.51 -11.63
N ARG A 295 -20.69 -2.26 -11.21
CA ARG A 295 -20.93 -1.85 -9.84
C ARG A 295 -21.58 -0.47 -9.79
N HIS A 296 -22.52 -0.28 -8.89
CA HIS A 296 -23.07 1.03 -8.55
C HIS A 296 -22.81 1.34 -7.08
N ASP A 297 -22.18 2.49 -6.83
CA ASP A 297 -21.79 2.96 -5.51
C ASP A 297 -22.59 4.19 -5.11
N TRP A 298 -22.97 4.24 -3.84
CA TRP A 298 -23.51 5.41 -3.16
C TRP A 298 -22.56 5.79 -2.05
N ALA A 299 -22.13 7.04 -2.02
CA ALA A 299 -21.19 7.61 -1.04
C ALA A 299 -21.82 8.82 -0.38
N GLN A 300 -21.63 8.96 0.92
CA GLN A 300 -21.99 10.15 1.68
C GLN A 300 -20.85 10.49 2.65
N VAL A 301 -20.42 11.73 2.63
CA VAL A 301 -19.42 12.27 3.55
C VAL A 301 -20.03 13.49 4.25
N GLU A 302 -19.88 13.56 5.56
CA GLU A 302 -20.30 14.69 6.41
C GLU A 302 -19.13 15.06 7.33
N ILE A 303 -18.74 16.33 7.33
CA ILE A 303 -17.65 16.87 8.15
C ILE A 303 -18.23 17.96 9.05
N ASP A 304 -18.21 17.71 10.34
CA ASP A 304 -18.57 18.67 11.37
C ASP A 304 -17.31 19.32 11.93
N ASN A 305 -17.13 20.62 11.74
CA ASN A 305 -16.11 21.36 12.46
C ASN A 305 -16.66 21.73 13.83
N VAL A 306 -16.30 20.95 14.84
CA VAL A 306 -16.87 21.02 16.19
C VAL A 306 -16.62 22.39 16.83
N LEU A 307 -15.42 22.97 16.66
CA LEU A 307 -15.03 24.22 17.30
C LEU A 307 -15.63 25.46 16.59
N LYS A 308 -15.95 25.35 15.30
CA LYS A 308 -16.59 26.43 14.54
C LYS A 308 -18.09 26.27 14.47
N ASN A 309 -18.65 25.15 14.93
CA ASN A 309 -20.06 24.81 14.84
C ASN A 309 -20.60 24.91 13.40
N THR A 310 -19.84 24.34 12.44
CA THR A 310 -20.21 24.28 11.02
C THR A 310 -20.18 22.85 10.55
N ALA A 311 -21.13 22.48 9.69
CA ALA A 311 -21.18 21.17 9.06
C ALA A 311 -21.19 21.32 7.54
N THR A 312 -20.50 20.41 6.86
CA THR A 312 -20.51 20.29 5.40
C THR A 312 -20.84 18.85 5.05
N LYS A 313 -21.73 18.65 4.09
CA LYS A 313 -22.19 17.33 3.66
C LYS A 313 -22.19 17.23 2.14
N ASN A 314 -21.69 16.10 1.63
CA ASN A 314 -21.79 15.74 0.23
C ASN A 314 -22.33 14.31 0.05
N SER A 315 -22.98 14.07 -1.07
CA SER A 315 -23.47 12.74 -1.46
C SER A 315 -23.22 12.52 -2.93
N ASP A 316 -22.48 11.48 -3.23
CA ASP A 316 -22.07 11.11 -4.58
C ASP A 316 -22.58 9.72 -4.94
N ASN A 317 -22.71 9.45 -6.21
CA ASN A 317 -22.94 8.11 -6.72
C ASN A 317 -22.19 7.91 -8.03
N ALA A 318 -21.78 6.68 -8.29
CA ALA A 318 -21.07 6.36 -9.51
C ALA A 318 -21.39 4.96 -9.99
N PHE A 319 -21.38 4.78 -11.30
CA PHE A 319 -21.33 3.47 -11.91
C PHE A 319 -19.90 3.20 -12.41
N THR A 320 -19.32 2.08 -11.95
CA THR A 320 -18.03 1.60 -12.42
C THR A 320 -18.18 0.25 -13.08
N GLY A 321 -17.30 -0.05 -14.05
CA GLY A 321 -17.37 -1.29 -14.80
C GLY A 321 -16.00 -1.77 -15.23
N SER A 322 -15.93 -3.07 -15.55
CA SER A 322 -14.80 -3.65 -16.23
C SER A 322 -15.25 -4.68 -17.28
N ALA A 323 -14.53 -4.70 -18.39
CA ALA A 323 -14.71 -5.69 -19.44
C ALA A 323 -13.32 -6.18 -19.88
N SER A 324 -13.15 -7.48 -20.05
CA SER A 324 -11.91 -8.07 -20.53
C SER A 324 -12.18 -9.28 -21.41
N VAL A 325 -11.32 -9.48 -22.37
CA VAL A 325 -11.28 -10.67 -23.22
C VAL A 325 -9.85 -11.14 -23.31
N MET A 326 -9.62 -12.42 -23.03
CA MET A 326 -8.35 -13.10 -23.22
C MET A 326 -8.59 -14.32 -24.09
N TYR A 327 -7.70 -14.56 -25.06
CA TYR A 327 -7.74 -15.72 -25.93
C TYR A 327 -6.43 -16.52 -25.81
N ARG A 328 -6.51 -17.78 -25.47
CA ARG A 328 -5.35 -18.69 -25.49
C ARG A 328 -5.10 -19.16 -26.92
N ILE A 329 -4.11 -18.59 -27.58
CA ILE A 329 -3.71 -19.01 -28.94
C ILE A 329 -3.15 -20.44 -28.89
N ASN A 330 -2.43 -20.75 -27.82
CA ASN A 330 -1.83 -22.04 -27.49
C ASN A 330 -1.46 -22.05 -26.00
N ASP A 331 -0.81 -23.13 -25.56
CA ASP A 331 -0.37 -23.27 -24.15
C ASP A 331 0.66 -22.22 -23.73
N MET A 332 1.30 -21.52 -24.68
CA MET A 332 2.36 -20.54 -24.37
C MET A 332 1.86 -19.10 -24.34
N PHE A 333 0.91 -18.72 -25.18
CA PHE A 333 0.54 -17.31 -25.37
C PHE A 333 -0.95 -17.05 -25.25
N ALA A 334 -1.29 -16.05 -24.46
CA ALA A 334 -2.66 -15.58 -24.27
C ALA A 334 -2.74 -14.04 -24.36
N PRO A 335 -2.98 -13.47 -25.57
CA PRO A 335 -3.27 -12.06 -25.72
C PRO A 335 -4.59 -11.70 -25.02
N TYR A 336 -4.64 -10.45 -24.54
CA TYR A 336 -5.84 -9.92 -23.89
C TYR A 336 -6.00 -8.42 -24.15
N ILE A 337 -7.23 -7.98 -23.98
CA ILE A 337 -7.62 -6.58 -23.90
C ILE A 337 -8.53 -6.40 -22.69
N SER A 338 -8.37 -5.29 -21.99
CA SER A 338 -9.26 -4.94 -20.88
C SER A 338 -9.57 -3.45 -20.85
N TYR A 339 -10.72 -3.12 -20.29
CA TYR A 339 -11.12 -1.77 -19.95
C TYR A 339 -11.69 -1.77 -18.54
N SER A 340 -11.30 -0.82 -17.70
CA SER A 340 -11.76 -0.72 -16.32
C SER A 340 -11.90 0.72 -15.88
N THR A 341 -12.80 0.96 -14.92
CA THR A 341 -13.05 2.27 -14.32
C THR A 341 -12.97 2.18 -12.80
N SER A 342 -12.68 3.31 -12.15
CA SER A 342 -12.67 3.45 -10.70
C SER A 342 -13.28 4.76 -10.25
N PHE A 343 -13.70 4.77 -8.99
CA PHE A 343 -14.33 5.89 -8.31
C PHE A 343 -13.82 5.93 -6.87
N MET A 344 -13.46 7.14 -6.39
CA MET A 344 -13.02 7.36 -5.02
C MET A 344 -13.53 8.71 -4.51
N PRO A 345 -14.49 8.74 -3.57
CA PRO A 345 -14.92 9.96 -2.93
C PRO A 345 -13.77 10.66 -2.21
N VAL A 346 -13.77 11.99 -2.24
CA VAL A 346 -12.77 12.82 -1.57
C VAL A 346 -13.36 13.34 -0.26
N THR A 347 -12.62 13.17 0.84
CA THR A 347 -13.00 13.66 2.16
C THR A 347 -12.39 15.03 2.48
N ASP A 348 -11.58 15.57 1.57
CA ASP A 348 -10.94 16.87 1.74
C ASP A 348 -11.87 18.01 1.30
N ALA A 349 -11.74 19.14 1.99
CA ALA A 349 -12.46 20.35 1.62
C ALA A 349 -11.54 21.33 0.87
N GLY A 350 -12.09 22.03 -0.11
CA GLY A 350 -11.47 23.16 -0.78
C GLY A 350 -11.43 24.42 0.11
N GLU A 351 -10.87 25.52 -0.43
CA GLU A 351 -10.68 26.80 0.28
C GLU A 351 -11.97 27.35 0.90
N ASN A 352 -13.10 27.17 0.22
CA ASN A 352 -14.41 27.64 0.68
C ASN A 352 -15.11 26.68 1.65
N GLY A 353 -14.44 25.61 2.09
CA GLY A 353 -15.02 24.57 2.94
C GLY A 353 -16.02 23.64 2.23
N THR A 354 -16.14 23.73 0.90
CA THR A 354 -16.94 22.80 0.10
C THR A 354 -16.15 21.50 -0.11
N LEU A 355 -16.82 20.35 -0.01
CA LEU A 355 -16.20 19.08 -0.36
C LEU A 355 -15.90 19.04 -1.86
N LEU A 356 -14.77 18.39 -2.19
CA LEU A 356 -14.29 18.24 -3.56
C LEU A 356 -15.03 17.10 -4.27
N ASP A 357 -15.04 17.14 -5.61
CA ASP A 357 -15.63 16.07 -6.43
C ASP A 357 -14.86 14.75 -6.27
N PRO A 358 -15.50 13.60 -6.46
CA PRO A 358 -14.82 12.31 -6.42
C PRO A 358 -13.73 12.19 -7.48
N GLU A 359 -12.63 11.52 -7.14
CA GLU A 359 -11.61 11.13 -8.11
C GLU A 359 -12.10 9.97 -8.96
N GLU A 360 -11.99 10.09 -10.28
CA GLU A 360 -12.38 9.07 -11.25
C GLU A 360 -11.16 8.56 -12.02
N GLY A 361 -11.19 7.28 -12.37
CA GLY A 361 -10.18 6.66 -13.22
C GLY A 361 -10.77 5.79 -14.31
N LYS A 362 -10.10 5.76 -15.46
CA LYS A 362 -10.38 4.83 -16.55
C LYS A 362 -9.09 4.38 -17.20
N GLN A 363 -9.02 3.10 -17.51
CA GLN A 363 -7.86 2.50 -18.17
C GLN A 363 -8.27 1.56 -19.27
N ALA A 364 -7.62 1.68 -20.41
CA ALA A 364 -7.60 0.66 -21.45
C ALA A 364 -6.23 -0.01 -21.44
N GLU A 365 -6.20 -1.33 -21.55
CA GLU A 365 -4.98 -2.12 -21.55
C GLU A 365 -5.04 -3.20 -22.62
N VAL A 366 -3.93 -3.42 -23.31
CA VAL A 366 -3.73 -4.54 -24.22
C VAL A 366 -2.40 -5.21 -23.90
N GLY A 367 -2.40 -6.54 -23.84
CA GLY A 367 -1.20 -7.27 -23.45
C GLY A 367 -1.21 -8.72 -23.93
N VAL A 368 -0.11 -9.38 -23.63
CA VAL A 368 0.07 -10.81 -23.86
C VAL A 368 0.61 -11.43 -22.59
N LYS A 369 -0.10 -12.40 -22.04
CA LYS A 369 0.42 -13.30 -21.01
C LYS A 369 1.14 -14.45 -21.69
N PHE A 370 2.22 -14.91 -21.10
CA PHE A 370 2.97 -16.04 -21.60
C PHE A 370 3.37 -16.99 -20.49
N GLN A 371 3.40 -18.27 -20.83
CA GLN A 371 3.96 -19.33 -19.99
C GLN A 371 4.73 -20.32 -20.87
N ALA A 372 5.83 -20.87 -20.35
CA ALA A 372 6.69 -21.81 -21.05
C ALA A 372 7.42 -22.72 -20.05
N LEU A 373 8.22 -23.69 -20.56
CA LEU A 373 9.01 -24.60 -19.74
C LEU A 373 8.17 -25.36 -18.69
N ASP A 374 7.03 -25.92 -19.11
CA ASP A 374 6.07 -26.58 -18.21
C ASP A 374 5.62 -25.68 -17.05
N GLN A 375 5.24 -24.44 -17.39
CA GLN A 375 4.81 -23.38 -16.47
C GLN A 375 5.90 -22.83 -15.53
N ARG A 376 7.15 -23.29 -15.67
CA ARG A 376 8.28 -22.76 -14.89
C ARG A 376 8.71 -21.35 -15.31
N LEU A 377 8.32 -20.89 -16.48
CA LEU A 377 8.46 -19.51 -16.95
C LEU A 377 7.07 -18.94 -17.17
N GLN A 378 6.77 -17.83 -16.51
CA GLN A 378 5.50 -17.12 -16.69
C GLN A 378 5.70 -15.61 -16.60
N GLY A 379 4.84 -14.86 -17.29
CA GLY A 379 4.92 -13.42 -17.28
C GLY A 379 3.90 -12.78 -18.20
N TYR A 380 4.05 -11.46 -18.37
CA TYR A 380 3.25 -10.70 -19.31
C TYR A 380 4.01 -9.47 -19.81
N VAL A 381 3.54 -8.95 -20.94
CA VAL A 381 3.87 -7.63 -21.48
C VAL A 381 2.57 -6.91 -21.78
N ALA A 382 2.42 -5.68 -21.33
CA ALA A 382 1.21 -4.88 -21.53
C ALA A 382 1.53 -3.44 -21.93
N TYR A 383 0.62 -2.83 -22.68
CA TYR A 383 0.52 -1.39 -22.88
C TYR A 383 -0.78 -0.90 -22.27
N TYR A 384 -0.71 0.20 -21.52
CA TYR A 384 -1.88 0.80 -20.89
C TYR A 384 -1.98 2.30 -21.17
N ASP A 385 -3.24 2.79 -21.15
CA ASP A 385 -3.62 4.20 -21.23
C ASP A 385 -4.58 4.49 -20.07
N LEU A 386 -4.05 5.19 -19.06
CA LEU A 386 -4.76 5.54 -17.83
C LEU A 386 -5.05 7.04 -17.81
N THR A 387 -6.31 7.41 -17.62
CA THR A 387 -6.76 8.78 -17.36
C THR A 387 -7.31 8.86 -15.94
N ARG A 388 -6.86 9.87 -15.18
CA ARG A 388 -7.36 10.23 -13.83
C ARG A 388 -7.97 11.62 -13.90
N LYS A 389 -9.18 11.78 -13.36
CA LYS A 389 -9.89 13.07 -13.26
C LYS A 389 -10.07 13.46 -11.81
N ASN A 390 -10.27 14.76 -11.58
CA ASN A 390 -10.52 15.34 -10.26
C ASN A 390 -9.40 15.01 -9.25
N VAL A 391 -8.15 14.95 -9.73
CA VAL A 391 -7.01 14.61 -8.88
C VAL A 391 -6.84 15.67 -7.80
N THR A 392 -6.85 15.24 -6.53
CA THR A 392 -6.73 16.11 -5.38
C THR A 392 -5.27 16.31 -4.99
N GLU A 393 -4.86 17.56 -4.80
CA GLU A 393 -3.53 17.96 -4.34
C GLU A 393 -3.65 19.04 -3.28
N ALA A 394 -2.66 19.14 -2.39
CA ALA A 394 -2.59 20.26 -1.46
C ALA A 394 -2.34 21.57 -2.22
N ASP A 395 -3.04 22.65 -1.82
CA ASP A 395 -2.78 23.98 -2.35
C ASP A 395 -1.35 24.46 -2.04
N ALA A 396 -0.94 25.57 -2.63
CA ALA A 396 0.39 26.14 -2.42
C ALA A 396 0.68 26.54 -0.96
N SER A 397 -0.33 26.84 -0.16
CA SER A 397 -0.20 27.15 1.27
C SER A 397 -0.16 25.89 2.14
N GLY A 398 -0.68 24.76 1.65
CA GLY A 398 -0.87 23.51 2.39
C GLY A 398 -2.04 23.58 3.40
N ASN A 399 -2.93 24.56 3.28
CA ASN A 399 -4.03 24.77 4.22
C ASN A 399 -5.34 24.12 3.77
N PHE A 400 -5.52 23.89 2.49
CA PHE A 400 -6.70 23.25 1.90
C PHE A 400 -6.29 22.41 0.68
N SER A 401 -7.21 21.62 0.17
CA SER A 401 -7.00 20.81 -1.03
C SER A 401 -7.59 21.49 -2.26
N ILE A 402 -6.95 21.25 -3.41
CA ILE A 402 -7.42 21.66 -4.72
C ILE A 402 -7.50 20.45 -5.65
N GLN A 403 -8.33 20.54 -6.68
CA GLN A 403 -8.36 19.52 -7.73
C GLN A 403 -7.62 20.03 -8.96
N THR A 404 -6.63 19.24 -9.42
CA THR A 404 -5.75 19.62 -10.54
C THR A 404 -6.37 19.33 -11.90
N GLY A 405 -7.59 18.76 -11.95
CA GLY A 405 -8.27 18.46 -13.20
C GLY A 405 -7.97 17.06 -13.72
N GLU A 406 -7.22 16.90 -14.81
CA GLU A 406 -6.99 15.62 -15.46
C GLU A 406 -5.50 15.30 -15.61
N GLN A 407 -5.16 14.02 -15.37
CA GLN A 407 -3.82 13.46 -15.63
C GLN A 407 -3.93 12.24 -16.54
N VAL A 408 -3.03 12.15 -17.52
CA VAL A 408 -2.95 11.02 -18.45
C VAL A 408 -1.59 10.34 -18.32
N THR A 409 -1.62 9.02 -18.11
CA THR A 409 -0.43 8.19 -18.04
C THR A 409 -0.53 7.04 -19.04
N LYS A 410 0.49 6.91 -19.91
CA LYS A 410 0.59 5.83 -20.89
C LYS A 410 1.93 5.15 -20.74
N GLY A 411 1.94 3.83 -20.76
CA GLY A 411 3.17 3.09 -20.52
C GLY A 411 3.14 1.65 -21.00
N PHE A 412 4.34 1.06 -20.98
CA PHE A 412 4.55 -0.37 -21.19
C PHE A 412 5.03 -0.99 -19.88
N GLU A 413 4.54 -2.15 -19.57
CA GLU A 413 4.98 -2.97 -18.44
C GLU A 413 5.30 -4.39 -18.90
N ALA A 414 6.35 -4.96 -18.30
CA ALA A 414 6.71 -6.36 -18.48
C ALA A 414 7.10 -6.94 -17.13
N GLU A 415 6.58 -8.13 -16.84
CA GLU A 415 6.94 -8.91 -15.65
C GLU A 415 7.21 -10.35 -16.06
N MET A 416 8.21 -10.96 -15.43
CA MET A 416 8.61 -12.34 -15.67
C MET A 416 9.06 -12.98 -14.37
N ALA A 417 8.62 -14.21 -14.13
CA ALA A 417 9.14 -15.10 -13.11
C ALA A 417 9.49 -16.45 -13.75
N ALA A 418 10.67 -16.98 -13.45
CA ALA A 418 11.15 -18.22 -14.01
C ALA A 418 11.87 -19.08 -12.97
N ALA A 419 11.52 -20.36 -12.89
CA ALA A 419 12.34 -21.41 -12.33
C ALA A 419 13.13 -22.06 -13.50
N LEU A 420 14.29 -21.48 -13.83
CA LEU A 420 15.11 -21.92 -14.98
C LEU A 420 15.55 -23.39 -14.82
N THR A 421 15.85 -23.77 -13.59
CA THR A 421 16.06 -25.14 -13.15
C THR A 421 15.39 -25.33 -11.78
N GLU A 422 15.40 -26.54 -11.23
CA GLU A 422 14.94 -26.79 -9.84
C GLU A 422 15.70 -25.97 -8.79
N GLN A 423 16.92 -25.57 -9.13
CA GLN A 423 17.83 -24.83 -8.24
C GLN A 423 17.87 -23.33 -8.52
N TRP A 424 17.45 -22.86 -9.69
CA TRP A 424 17.69 -21.48 -10.13
C TRP A 424 16.42 -20.73 -10.48
N ASN A 425 16.08 -19.75 -9.64
CA ASN A 425 14.94 -18.87 -9.82
C ASN A 425 15.39 -17.47 -10.26
N VAL A 426 14.65 -16.85 -11.17
CA VAL A 426 14.86 -15.49 -11.68
C VAL A 426 13.52 -14.76 -11.73
N ALA A 427 13.50 -13.48 -11.33
CA ALA A 427 12.36 -12.59 -11.53
C ALA A 427 12.84 -11.26 -12.09
N ALA A 428 12.11 -10.73 -13.08
CA ALA A 428 12.42 -9.45 -13.70
C ALA A 428 11.15 -8.61 -13.88
N THR A 429 11.30 -7.29 -13.72
CA THR A 429 10.25 -6.31 -14.00
C THR A 429 10.83 -5.15 -14.79
N TYR A 430 10.05 -4.60 -15.70
CA TYR A 430 10.38 -3.38 -16.43
C TYR A 430 9.14 -2.53 -16.66
N SER A 431 9.25 -1.23 -16.40
CA SER A 431 8.21 -0.25 -16.68
C SER A 431 8.79 0.91 -17.47
N TYR A 432 8.14 1.25 -18.59
CA TYR A 432 8.47 2.39 -19.43
C TYR A 432 7.26 3.30 -19.55
N ILE A 433 7.34 4.51 -18.98
CA ILE A 433 6.25 5.49 -18.92
C ILE A 433 6.64 6.75 -19.73
N PRO A 434 6.54 6.71 -21.06
CA PRO A 434 6.86 7.87 -21.90
C PRO A 434 5.96 9.07 -21.63
N THR A 435 4.69 8.83 -21.31
CA THR A 435 3.70 9.87 -21.05
C THR A 435 3.17 9.76 -19.62
N ALA A 436 3.32 10.82 -18.86
CA ALA A 436 2.65 11.05 -17.58
C ALA A 436 2.44 12.55 -17.46
N LYS A 437 1.30 13.07 -17.92
CA LYS A 437 1.07 14.52 -18.12
C LYS A 437 -0.18 14.98 -17.41
N ILE A 438 -0.12 16.19 -16.87
CA ILE A 438 -1.28 16.96 -16.46
C ILE A 438 -1.89 17.54 -17.75
N THR A 439 -3.12 17.16 -18.05
CA THR A 439 -3.85 17.58 -19.27
C THR A 439 -4.85 18.69 -18.98
N GLU A 440 -5.37 18.76 -17.74
CA GLU A 440 -6.19 19.84 -17.25
C GLU A 440 -5.72 20.23 -15.83
N SER A 441 -5.70 21.52 -15.51
CA SER A 441 -5.38 22.05 -14.19
C SER A 441 -5.99 23.42 -13.98
N VAL A 442 -6.40 23.74 -12.75
CA VAL A 442 -6.77 25.11 -12.33
C VAL A 442 -5.57 26.06 -12.43
N THR A 443 -4.35 25.55 -12.42
CA THR A 443 -3.11 26.28 -12.61
C THR A 443 -2.61 26.09 -14.04
N ALA A 444 -2.90 27.03 -14.94
CA ALA A 444 -2.57 26.92 -16.37
C ALA A 444 -1.09 26.58 -16.65
N SER A 445 -0.16 27.02 -15.80
CA SER A 445 1.27 26.74 -15.93
C SER A 445 1.66 25.27 -15.66
N GLU A 446 0.75 24.45 -15.15
CA GLU A 446 0.99 23.01 -14.92
C GLU A 446 0.56 22.15 -16.09
N ILE A 447 -0.32 22.65 -16.95
CA ILE A 447 -0.79 21.93 -18.13
C ILE A 447 0.38 21.57 -19.06
N GLY A 448 0.45 20.31 -19.44
CA GLY A 448 1.50 19.73 -20.28
C GLY A 448 2.75 19.28 -19.52
N LYS A 449 2.91 19.63 -18.24
CA LYS A 449 4.02 19.14 -17.43
C LYS A 449 3.85 17.65 -17.10
N ARG A 450 4.98 17.01 -16.79
CA ARG A 450 5.00 15.64 -16.33
C ARG A 450 4.48 15.58 -14.89
N SER A 451 3.67 14.58 -14.58
CA SER A 451 3.22 14.31 -13.22
C SER A 451 4.42 14.07 -12.29
N ASN A 452 4.32 14.60 -11.05
CA ASN A 452 5.38 14.51 -10.08
C ASN A 452 5.72 13.05 -9.72
N HIS A 453 6.99 12.81 -9.39
CA HIS A 453 7.53 11.52 -8.91
C HIS A 453 7.43 10.34 -9.88
N VAL A 454 6.96 10.50 -11.11
CA VAL A 454 6.82 9.42 -12.08
C VAL A 454 8.12 9.26 -12.87
N PRO A 455 8.89 8.16 -12.69
CA PRO A 455 10.08 7.89 -13.50
C PRO A 455 9.69 7.56 -14.93
N LYS A 456 10.60 7.78 -15.89
CA LYS A 456 10.38 7.34 -17.27
C LYS A 456 10.68 5.86 -17.44
N ASN A 457 11.71 5.37 -16.75
CA ASN A 457 12.09 3.96 -16.73
C ASN A 457 12.27 3.49 -15.27
N ALA A 458 11.79 2.30 -14.98
CA ALA A 458 12.08 1.58 -13.75
C ALA A 458 12.25 0.09 -14.07
N SER A 459 13.21 -0.57 -13.44
CA SER A 459 13.43 -2.00 -13.64
C SER A 459 13.98 -2.68 -12.42
N SER A 460 13.71 -3.97 -12.30
CA SER A 460 14.35 -4.83 -11.32
C SER A 460 14.67 -6.19 -11.94
N LEU A 461 15.76 -6.79 -11.48
CA LEU A 461 16.13 -8.16 -11.76
C LEU A 461 16.60 -8.80 -10.46
N SER A 462 16.05 -9.94 -10.11
CA SER A 462 16.47 -10.71 -8.95
C SER A 462 16.70 -12.16 -9.33
N THR A 463 17.64 -12.80 -8.65
CA THR A 463 17.97 -14.20 -8.86
C THR A 463 18.28 -14.88 -7.54
N GLN A 464 17.89 -16.16 -7.42
CA GLN A 464 18.14 -17.01 -6.28
C GLN A 464 18.63 -18.38 -6.78
N TYR A 465 19.78 -18.82 -6.28
CA TYR A 465 20.35 -20.12 -6.60
C TYR A 465 20.46 -20.99 -5.34
N TYR A 466 19.92 -22.18 -5.41
CA TYR A 466 20.02 -23.22 -4.39
C TYR A 466 21.06 -24.25 -4.82
N PHE A 467 22.00 -24.59 -3.95
CA PHE A 467 23.06 -25.54 -4.29
C PHE A 467 22.58 -27.01 -4.35
N SER A 468 21.36 -27.25 -3.82
CA SER A 468 20.71 -28.58 -3.88
C SER A 468 19.35 -28.46 -4.59
N PRO A 469 18.96 -29.46 -5.42
CA PRO A 469 17.67 -29.50 -6.13
C PRO A 469 16.46 -29.50 -5.20
N ASP A 470 16.56 -30.10 -4.02
CA ASP A 470 15.51 -30.12 -3.00
C ASP A 470 15.41 -28.80 -2.21
N GLN A 471 16.22 -27.80 -2.60
CA GLN A 471 16.31 -26.47 -2.01
C GLN A 471 16.76 -26.44 -0.54
N PHE A 472 17.23 -27.57 0.02
CA PHE A 472 17.95 -27.61 1.29
C PHE A 472 19.43 -27.26 1.13
N GLY A 473 20.08 -26.91 2.25
CA GLY A 473 21.49 -26.51 2.25
C GLY A 473 21.67 -25.03 1.90
N TRP A 474 22.81 -24.72 1.34
CA TRP A 474 23.20 -23.36 1.01
C TRP A 474 22.42 -22.79 -0.17
N ASN A 475 22.15 -21.50 -0.10
CA ASN A 475 21.60 -20.73 -1.21
C ASN A 475 22.19 -19.32 -1.22
N ILE A 476 22.23 -18.71 -2.42
CA ILE A 476 22.69 -17.33 -2.62
C ILE A 476 21.72 -16.62 -3.56
N GLY A 477 21.58 -15.32 -3.38
CA GLY A 477 20.78 -14.48 -4.25
C GLY A 477 21.36 -13.11 -4.44
N ALA A 478 20.95 -12.48 -5.53
CA ALA A 478 21.30 -11.10 -5.85
C ALA A 478 20.10 -10.39 -6.50
N GLY A 479 20.03 -9.09 -6.31
CA GLY A 479 19.04 -8.22 -6.94
C GLY A 479 19.67 -6.91 -7.40
N ILE A 480 19.20 -6.40 -8.53
CA ILE A 480 19.52 -5.07 -9.01
C ILE A 480 18.23 -4.31 -9.28
N ARG A 481 18.16 -3.06 -8.84
CA ARG A 481 17.02 -2.16 -9.04
C ARG A 481 17.50 -0.85 -9.63
N TYR A 482 16.90 -0.43 -10.73
CA TYR A 482 17.14 0.84 -11.38
C TYR A 482 15.88 1.70 -11.36
N GLN A 483 16.04 2.96 -11.09
CA GLN A 483 15.00 3.96 -11.23
C GLN A 483 15.57 5.20 -11.93
N ASP A 484 14.86 5.65 -12.97
CA ASP A 484 15.20 6.86 -13.72
C ASP A 484 15.00 8.13 -12.88
N SER A 485 15.58 9.21 -13.31
CA SER A 485 15.39 10.51 -12.70
C SER A 485 13.91 10.92 -12.70
N ARG A 486 13.54 11.66 -11.67
CA ARG A 486 12.17 12.16 -11.46
C ARG A 486 12.20 13.62 -11.10
N THR A 487 11.09 14.28 -11.32
CA THR A 487 10.90 15.67 -10.92
C THR A 487 9.74 15.76 -9.93
N ALA A 488 9.85 16.73 -9.03
CA ALA A 488 8.74 17.19 -8.23
C ALA A 488 8.69 18.70 -8.35
N GLN A 489 7.52 19.26 -8.62
CA GLN A 489 7.34 20.69 -8.76
C GLN A 489 6.17 21.14 -7.90
N ARG A 490 6.36 22.26 -7.24
CA ARG A 490 5.30 23.03 -6.62
C ARG A 490 5.43 24.48 -7.03
N SER A 491 4.39 25.04 -7.65
CA SER A 491 4.38 26.47 -8.02
C SER A 491 5.65 26.87 -8.78
N THR A 492 6.60 27.54 -8.13
CA THR A 492 7.86 28.01 -8.70
C THR A 492 9.06 27.14 -8.38
N ASP A 493 8.95 26.21 -7.43
CA ASP A 493 10.05 25.38 -6.97
C ASP A 493 10.09 24.07 -7.76
N PHE A 494 11.29 23.72 -8.22
CA PHE A 494 11.56 22.52 -8.98
C PHE A 494 12.60 21.67 -8.24
N VAL A 495 12.21 20.44 -7.90
CA VAL A 495 13.10 19.45 -7.28
C VAL A 495 13.45 18.37 -8.30
N TYR A 496 14.73 18.16 -8.51
CA TYR A 496 15.24 17.08 -9.33
C TYR A 496 15.76 15.94 -8.45
N LEU A 497 15.18 14.77 -8.65
CA LEU A 497 15.60 13.52 -8.01
C LEU A 497 16.42 12.72 -9.02
N PRO A 498 17.73 12.57 -8.84
CA PRO A 498 18.61 11.85 -9.78
C PRO A 498 18.21 10.38 -9.91
N SER A 499 18.59 9.77 -11.02
CA SER A 499 18.49 8.31 -11.21
C SER A 499 19.43 7.57 -10.27
N TYR A 500 19.06 6.34 -9.92
CA TYR A 500 19.90 5.48 -9.10
C TYR A 500 19.78 4.02 -9.48
N THR A 501 20.85 3.27 -9.19
CA THR A 501 20.90 1.81 -9.25
C THR A 501 21.33 1.29 -7.89
N LEU A 502 20.61 0.30 -7.37
CA LEU A 502 20.90 -0.36 -6.11
C LEU A 502 21.12 -1.84 -6.36
N VAL A 503 22.06 -2.42 -5.64
CA VAL A 503 22.37 -3.86 -5.67
C VAL A 503 22.17 -4.44 -4.28
N ASP A 504 21.43 -5.53 -4.21
CA ASP A 504 21.16 -6.28 -2.99
C ASP A 504 21.74 -7.69 -3.14
N VAL A 505 22.22 -8.30 -2.05
CA VAL A 505 22.69 -9.68 -2.04
C VAL A 505 22.19 -10.40 -0.80
N ASN A 506 22.04 -11.70 -0.90
CA ASN A 506 21.69 -12.55 0.22
C ASN A 506 22.38 -13.90 0.14
N ALA A 507 22.60 -14.52 1.29
CA ALA A 507 23.03 -15.90 1.42
C ALA A 507 22.27 -16.57 2.55
N GLY A 508 21.97 -17.84 2.43
CA GLY A 508 21.23 -18.59 3.44
C GLY A 508 21.58 -20.06 3.48
N TYR A 509 21.11 -20.69 4.55
CA TYR A 509 21.14 -22.12 4.73
C TYR A 509 19.77 -22.59 5.19
N GLU A 510 19.20 -23.54 4.46
CA GLU A 510 17.88 -24.13 4.74
C GLU A 510 18.04 -25.57 5.22
N ALA A 511 17.56 -25.86 6.43
CA ALA A 511 17.43 -27.21 6.97
C ALA A 511 15.95 -27.58 7.08
N LYS A 512 15.66 -28.84 7.41
CA LYS A 512 14.26 -29.33 7.53
C LYS A 512 13.46 -28.57 8.58
N SER A 513 14.07 -28.26 9.72
CA SER A 513 13.39 -27.65 10.89
C SER A 513 13.84 -26.22 11.21
N TRP A 514 14.85 -25.70 10.52
CA TRP A 514 15.33 -24.34 10.72
C TRP A 514 15.97 -23.77 9.44
N ALA A 515 16.08 -22.45 9.38
CA ALA A 515 16.81 -21.75 8.34
C ALA A 515 17.56 -20.57 8.93
N ALA A 516 18.71 -20.23 8.36
CA ALA A 516 19.44 -19.00 8.70
C ALA A 516 19.75 -18.23 7.42
N GLY A 517 19.69 -16.92 7.48
CA GLY A 517 19.93 -16.05 6.32
C GLY A 517 20.61 -14.75 6.68
N LEU A 518 21.45 -14.27 5.80
CA LEU A 518 22.06 -12.95 5.81
C LEU A 518 21.62 -12.21 4.55
N SER A 519 21.15 -10.99 4.69
CA SER A 519 20.82 -10.12 3.56
C SER A 519 21.50 -8.76 3.71
N ILE A 520 22.02 -8.25 2.61
CA ILE A 520 22.64 -6.93 2.51
C ILE A 520 21.89 -6.17 1.42
N LYS A 521 21.21 -5.09 1.77
CA LYS A 521 20.58 -4.17 0.82
C LYS A 521 21.49 -2.98 0.57
N ASN A 522 21.42 -2.42 -0.63
CA ASN A 522 22.27 -1.32 -1.08
C ASN A 522 23.77 -1.63 -0.82
N LEU A 523 24.23 -2.75 -1.36
CA LEU A 523 25.57 -3.33 -1.13
C LEU A 523 26.72 -2.32 -1.29
N PHE A 524 26.57 -1.35 -2.20
CA PHE A 524 27.61 -0.35 -2.50
C PHE A 524 27.42 0.95 -1.72
N ASP A 525 26.54 0.96 -0.71
CA ASP A 525 26.23 2.14 0.11
C ASP A 525 25.97 3.40 -0.71
N LYS A 526 25.18 3.25 -1.78
CA LYS A 526 24.86 4.34 -2.69
C LYS A 526 23.97 5.37 -1.98
N GLU A 527 24.45 6.60 -1.86
CA GLU A 527 23.59 7.73 -1.47
C GLU A 527 22.64 8.12 -2.62
N TYR A 528 21.35 8.22 -2.32
CA TYR A 528 20.32 8.58 -3.28
C TYR A 528 19.13 9.27 -2.61
N LEU A 529 18.34 9.99 -3.40
CA LEU A 529 17.09 10.59 -2.95
C LEU A 529 15.93 9.62 -3.25
N ALA A 530 15.26 9.17 -2.22
CA ALA A 530 14.10 8.28 -2.33
C ALA A 530 12.85 9.01 -2.81
N GLY A 531 12.63 10.25 -2.34
CA GLY A 531 11.44 11.03 -2.66
C GLY A 531 11.45 12.45 -2.13
N THR A 532 10.28 13.08 -2.19
CA THR A 532 10.03 14.38 -1.56
C THR A 532 8.75 14.33 -0.73
N THR A 533 8.56 15.29 0.15
CA THR A 533 7.23 15.57 0.72
C THR A 533 6.26 15.96 -0.40
N PRO A 534 4.92 15.80 -0.20
CA PRO A 534 3.92 16.14 -1.22
C PRO A 534 4.04 17.55 -1.78
N ASN A 535 4.48 18.50 -0.95
CA ASN A 535 4.68 19.89 -1.35
C ASN A 535 6.07 20.20 -1.91
N ALA A 536 6.87 19.16 -2.25
CA ALA A 536 8.20 19.25 -2.85
C ALA A 536 9.22 20.14 -2.12
N GLN A 537 9.02 20.43 -0.83
CA GLN A 537 9.93 21.30 -0.05
C GLN A 537 11.05 20.52 0.61
N LEU A 538 10.79 19.30 1.04
CA LEU A 538 11.74 18.44 1.70
C LEU A 538 12.08 17.26 0.81
N VAL A 539 13.34 16.87 0.76
CA VAL A 539 13.82 15.64 0.11
C VAL A 539 14.15 14.60 1.14
N ASN A 540 13.83 13.36 0.85
CA ASN A 540 14.14 12.23 1.71
C ASN A 540 15.30 11.43 1.12
N TRP A 541 16.31 11.16 1.93
CA TRP A 541 17.36 10.22 1.60
C TRP A 541 16.81 8.80 1.54
N GLY A 542 17.36 7.99 0.65
CA GLY A 542 17.11 6.56 0.64
C GLY A 542 17.97 5.83 1.67
N ASP A 543 17.59 4.61 1.98
CA ASP A 543 18.30 3.78 2.96
C ASP A 543 19.74 3.52 2.51
N PRO A 544 20.73 3.73 3.37
CA PRO A 544 22.11 3.36 3.13
C PRO A 544 22.28 1.83 3.12
N MET A 545 23.50 1.32 3.09
CA MET A 545 23.72 -0.12 3.21
C MET A 545 23.16 -0.65 4.52
N THR A 546 22.30 -1.66 4.42
CA THR A 546 21.71 -2.33 5.59
C THR A 546 22.00 -3.82 5.57
N VAL A 547 22.36 -4.37 6.72
CA VAL A 547 22.63 -5.78 6.95
C VAL A 547 21.59 -6.35 7.87
N ARG A 548 21.00 -7.49 7.52
CA ARG A 548 20.05 -8.23 8.35
C ARG A 548 20.43 -9.70 8.41
N PHE A 549 20.56 -10.22 9.60
CA PHE A 549 20.65 -11.65 9.90
C PHE A 549 19.30 -12.14 10.43
N ASN A 550 18.88 -13.33 10.01
CA ASN A 550 17.64 -13.94 10.49
C ASN A 550 17.81 -15.44 10.70
N VAL A 551 17.15 -15.96 11.71
CA VAL A 551 16.99 -17.40 11.95
C VAL A 551 15.51 -17.71 12.04
N LYS A 552 15.07 -18.75 11.34
CA LYS A 552 13.69 -19.23 11.31
C LYS A 552 13.65 -20.67 11.84
N PHE A 553 12.60 -20.99 12.55
CA PHE A 553 12.31 -22.32 13.06
C PHE A 553 10.94 -22.76 12.53
N LYS A 554 10.81 -24.04 12.18
CA LYS A 554 9.56 -24.66 11.71
C LYS A 554 9.43 -26.07 12.26
N TYR A 555 8.23 -26.37 12.76
CA TYR A 555 7.85 -27.69 13.28
C TYR A 555 6.45 -28.03 12.83
#